data_17d3e3d4be3b807dd9ec17aa7dcbe0e9
#
_entry.id   17d3e3d4be3b807dd9ec17aa7dcbe0e9
#
_cell.length_a   1.000
_cell.length_b   1.000
_cell.length_c   1.000
_cell.angle_alpha   90.00
_cell.angle_beta   90.00
_cell.angle_gamma   90.00
#
_symmetry.space_group_name_H-M   'P 1'
#
loop_
_entity.id
_entity.type
_entity.pdbx_description
1 polymer ?
#
loop_
_entity_poly.entity_id
_entity_poly.type
_entity_poly.pdbx_seq_one_letter_code
_entity_poly.pdbx_strand_id
1 'polypeptide(L)'
;MKIPEPRQLNSGSYFIQLRLNGKSIPITCEDPNECKRIAQKIKADYLAGVTPIKKLPKNMTLREAIKRYINEYKSELSPSTADRYQVYSKCRFKKYLDKPLGEIPWQKMIDDEAKVASPKTVYNGWGLVRPSLKFVGYPIPTVKLPTVPVTEIPFLQPEEIKPFCAAVKGRNYEIAALIELHGLRLSEMKGLTWDDIDLDKGVINVRGAYVKGPDGYVDKNTNKNRTSTRPVPIMIPQLKDALNAVEDKTGRVVTTSGSVLLRDVKRACERAGVTECTNHSLRHSFASLCFFLDVPLAQIMQWGGWGDDTTLKRIYIHLAASAETEHRKRLTGFFL
;
A
#
# COMPACT_ATOMS: atom_id res chain seq x y z
N MET A 1 -24.15 23.52 -25.53
CA MET A 1 -22.96 24.19 -26.08
C MET A 1 -22.54 23.46 -27.35
N LYS A 2 -22.59 24.12 -28.53
CA LYS A 2 -22.34 23.51 -29.85
C LYS A 2 -20.84 23.55 -30.16
N ILE A 3 -20.26 22.49 -30.73
CA ILE A 3 -18.87 22.47 -31.19
C ILE A 3 -18.87 23.11 -32.59
N PRO A 4 -18.00 24.11 -32.84
CA PRO A 4 -17.91 24.73 -34.18
C PRO A 4 -17.42 23.72 -35.22
N GLU A 5 -17.81 23.92 -36.47
CA GLU A 5 -17.28 23.16 -37.60
C GLU A 5 -15.80 23.53 -37.83
N PRO A 6 -14.94 22.58 -38.24
CA PRO A 6 -13.57 22.83 -38.59
C PRO A 6 -13.48 23.71 -39.84
N ARG A 7 -12.71 24.77 -39.81
CA ARG A 7 -12.38 25.60 -40.97
C ARG A 7 -10.99 25.28 -41.49
N GLN A 8 -10.82 25.23 -42.79
CA GLN A 8 -9.51 25.03 -43.38
C GLN A 8 -8.70 26.33 -43.33
N LEU A 9 -7.43 26.20 -42.95
CA LEU A 9 -6.44 27.28 -42.92
C LEU A 9 -5.68 27.31 -44.28
N ASN A 10 -5.03 28.42 -44.58
CA ASN A 10 -4.18 28.56 -45.78
C ASN A 10 -3.01 27.55 -45.80
N SER A 11 -2.63 26.98 -44.66
CA SER A 11 -1.64 25.91 -44.52
C SER A 11 -2.15 24.53 -44.95
N GLY A 12 -3.43 24.38 -45.30
CA GLY A 12 -4.08 23.09 -45.57
C GLY A 12 -4.63 22.39 -44.33
N SER A 13 -4.22 22.79 -43.12
CA SER A 13 -4.70 22.23 -41.86
C SER A 13 -6.10 22.74 -41.52
N TYR A 14 -6.79 21.99 -40.62
CA TYR A 14 -8.12 22.38 -40.12
C TYR A 14 -8.05 22.97 -38.73
N PHE A 15 -8.91 23.94 -38.41
CA PHE A 15 -8.91 24.69 -37.17
C PHE A 15 -10.31 24.76 -36.56
N ILE A 16 -10.38 24.49 -35.23
CA ILE A 16 -11.57 24.76 -34.41
C ILE A 16 -11.17 25.68 -33.25
N GLN A 17 -11.98 26.70 -33.01
CA GLN A 17 -11.87 27.52 -31.82
C GLN A 17 -12.97 27.12 -30.85
N LEU A 18 -12.64 26.26 -29.87
CA LEU A 18 -13.57 25.83 -28.84
C LEU A 18 -13.61 26.86 -27.71
N ARG A 19 -14.82 27.35 -27.36
CA ARG A 19 -15.01 28.27 -26.22
C ARG A 19 -15.65 27.56 -25.07
N LEU A 20 -14.96 27.53 -23.90
CA LEU A 20 -15.42 26.91 -22.67
C LEU A 20 -15.27 27.92 -21.52
N ASN A 21 -16.38 28.30 -20.89
CA ASN A 21 -16.42 29.22 -19.74
C ASN A 21 -15.53 30.47 -19.92
N GLY A 22 -15.73 31.20 -21.05
CA GLY A 22 -14.98 32.41 -21.38
C GLY A 22 -13.54 32.20 -21.88
N LYS A 23 -13.01 30.98 -21.84
CA LYS A 23 -11.70 30.63 -22.38
C LYS A 23 -11.81 30.08 -23.79
N SER A 24 -10.88 30.53 -24.66
CA SER A 24 -10.77 30.08 -26.04
C SER A 24 -9.64 29.06 -26.19
N ILE A 25 -9.97 27.87 -26.72
CA ILE A 25 -9.03 26.75 -26.90
C ILE A 25 -8.89 26.53 -28.41
N PRO A 26 -7.74 26.90 -29.02
CA PRO A 26 -7.48 26.64 -30.44
C PRO A 26 -7.07 25.16 -30.61
N ILE A 27 -7.66 24.49 -31.61
CA ILE A 27 -7.38 23.11 -32.00
C ILE A 27 -7.03 23.14 -33.49
N THR A 28 -5.87 22.61 -33.87
CA THR A 28 -5.42 22.52 -35.27
C THR A 28 -5.00 21.08 -35.56
N CYS A 29 -5.51 20.49 -36.63
CA CYS A 29 -5.23 19.11 -37.05
C CYS A 29 -5.12 19.05 -38.58
N GLU A 30 -4.56 17.98 -39.11
CA GLU A 30 -4.48 17.73 -40.56
C GLU A 30 -5.80 17.19 -41.14
N ASP A 31 -6.65 16.58 -40.29
CA ASP A 31 -7.94 16.00 -40.64
C ASP A 31 -9.10 16.72 -39.91
N PRO A 32 -10.20 17.10 -40.60
CA PRO A 32 -11.34 17.78 -39.98
C PRO A 32 -12.08 16.91 -38.96
N ASN A 33 -12.15 15.60 -39.18
CA ASN A 33 -12.82 14.67 -38.25
C ASN A 33 -12.03 14.50 -36.98
N GLU A 34 -10.70 14.48 -37.06
CA GLU A 34 -9.81 14.46 -35.91
C GLU A 34 -9.96 15.73 -35.06
N CYS A 35 -10.03 16.91 -35.72
CA CYS A 35 -10.31 18.19 -35.08
C CYS A 35 -11.61 18.15 -34.26
N LYS A 36 -12.69 17.62 -34.86
CA LYS A 36 -13.99 17.46 -34.21
C LYS A 36 -13.89 16.50 -33.00
N ARG A 37 -13.21 15.36 -33.15
CA ARG A 37 -13.03 14.35 -32.10
C ARG A 37 -12.27 14.91 -30.90
N ILE A 38 -11.21 15.69 -31.14
CA ILE A 38 -10.45 16.36 -30.10
C ILE A 38 -11.32 17.40 -29.39
N ALA A 39 -12.07 18.20 -30.12
CA ALA A 39 -12.98 19.20 -29.56
C ALA A 39 -14.09 18.55 -28.69
N GLN A 40 -14.64 17.41 -29.15
CA GLN A 40 -15.63 16.63 -28.39
C GLN A 40 -15.05 16.11 -27.11
N LYS A 41 -13.84 15.56 -27.15
CA LYS A 41 -13.13 15.04 -25.96
C LYS A 41 -12.84 16.16 -24.95
N ILE A 42 -12.28 17.29 -25.40
CA ILE A 42 -12.02 18.45 -24.53
C ILE A 42 -13.31 18.95 -23.87
N LYS A 43 -14.42 19.00 -24.63
CA LYS A 43 -15.71 19.38 -24.08
C LYS A 43 -16.25 18.38 -23.07
N ALA A 44 -16.13 17.07 -23.34
CA ALA A 44 -16.54 16.02 -22.40
C ALA A 44 -15.73 16.07 -21.11
N ASP A 45 -14.40 16.22 -21.21
CA ASP A 45 -13.49 16.35 -20.07
C ASP A 45 -13.81 17.60 -19.22
N TYR A 46 -14.16 18.72 -19.86
CA TYR A 46 -14.59 19.94 -19.19
C TYR A 46 -15.91 19.75 -18.43
N LEU A 47 -16.91 19.11 -19.06
CA LEU A 47 -18.20 18.83 -18.40
C LEU A 47 -18.08 17.80 -17.27
N ALA A 48 -17.08 16.92 -17.33
CA ALA A 48 -16.74 15.98 -16.29
C ALA A 48 -15.89 16.60 -15.15
N GLY A 49 -15.65 17.93 -15.17
CA GLY A 49 -14.82 18.61 -14.17
C GLY A 49 -13.31 18.35 -14.30
N VAL A 50 -12.89 17.75 -15.41
CA VAL A 50 -11.47 17.57 -15.73
C VAL A 50 -10.94 18.92 -16.23
N THR A 51 -10.01 19.52 -15.47
CA THR A 51 -9.46 20.85 -15.77
C THR A 51 -8.83 20.88 -17.17
N PRO A 52 -9.12 21.90 -18.04
CA PRO A 52 -8.50 21.98 -19.36
C PRO A 52 -6.99 22.09 -19.24
N ILE A 53 -6.30 21.30 -20.04
CA ILE A 53 -4.84 21.17 -20.12
C ILE A 53 -4.19 22.57 -20.20
N LYS A 54 -3.45 22.97 -19.16
CA LYS A 54 -2.41 24.01 -19.32
C LYS A 54 -1.49 23.54 -20.43
N LYS A 55 -1.19 24.40 -21.45
CA LYS A 55 -0.19 24.07 -22.48
C LYS A 55 1.05 23.54 -21.79
N LEU A 56 1.36 22.28 -21.98
CA LEU A 56 2.60 21.67 -21.50
C LEU A 56 3.78 22.46 -22.07
N PRO A 57 4.76 22.85 -21.29
CA PRO A 57 6.03 23.33 -21.83
C PRO A 57 6.55 22.27 -22.81
N LYS A 58 6.94 22.66 -24.03
CA LYS A 58 7.41 21.73 -25.08
C LYS A 58 8.51 20.76 -24.60
N ASN A 59 9.29 21.18 -23.61
CA ASN A 59 10.45 20.46 -23.11
C ASN A 59 10.30 19.96 -21.66
N MET A 60 9.04 19.82 -21.15
CA MET A 60 8.84 19.30 -19.80
C MET A 60 9.39 17.88 -19.67
N THR A 61 10.28 17.66 -18.69
CA THR A 61 10.86 16.36 -18.41
C THR A 61 9.98 15.52 -17.50
N LEU A 62 10.21 14.20 -17.47
CA LEU A 62 9.52 13.29 -16.55
C LEU A 62 9.80 13.67 -15.08
N ARG A 63 11.03 14.06 -14.78
CA ARG A 63 11.43 14.51 -13.45
C ARG A 63 10.61 15.73 -13.00
N GLU A 64 10.44 16.71 -13.87
CA GLU A 64 9.65 17.89 -13.56
C GLU A 64 8.18 17.58 -13.35
N ALA A 65 7.60 16.70 -14.16
CA ALA A 65 6.22 16.25 -14.00
C ALA A 65 6.01 15.56 -12.64
N ILE A 66 6.90 14.63 -12.28
CA ILE A 66 6.87 13.94 -10.98
C ILE A 66 7.05 14.93 -9.82
N LYS A 67 8.02 15.84 -9.91
CA LYS A 67 8.28 16.83 -8.86
C LYS A 67 7.07 17.75 -8.64
N ARG A 68 6.45 18.23 -9.72
CA ARG A 68 5.24 19.06 -9.62
C ARG A 68 4.09 18.32 -8.96
N TYR A 69 3.85 17.07 -9.33
CA TYR A 69 2.83 16.24 -8.72
C TYR A 69 3.07 16.02 -7.21
N ILE A 70 4.30 15.63 -6.84
CA ILE A 70 4.63 15.41 -5.43
C ILE A 70 4.46 16.70 -4.61
N ASN A 71 4.91 17.84 -5.13
CA ASN A 71 4.81 19.12 -4.43
C ASN A 71 3.35 19.55 -4.23
N GLU A 72 2.49 19.38 -5.24
CA GLU A 72 1.06 19.73 -5.17
C GLU A 72 0.34 18.91 -4.10
N TYR A 73 0.55 17.60 -4.10
CA TYR A 73 -0.15 16.70 -3.21
C TYR A 73 0.60 16.39 -1.90
N LYS A 74 1.69 17.12 -1.59
CA LYS A 74 2.53 16.84 -0.42
C LYS A 74 1.74 16.77 0.90
N SER A 75 0.74 17.63 1.09
CA SER A 75 -0.10 17.67 2.28
C SER A 75 -1.18 16.57 2.33
N GLU A 76 -1.55 16.02 1.17
CA GLU A 76 -2.60 15.00 1.06
C GLU A 76 -2.04 13.57 1.09
N LEU A 77 -0.78 13.41 0.66
CA LEU A 77 -0.10 12.12 0.66
C LEU A 77 0.15 11.62 2.09
N SER A 78 -0.07 10.33 2.31
CA SER A 78 0.39 9.74 3.58
C SER A 78 1.91 9.85 3.69
N PRO A 79 2.49 10.03 4.89
CA PRO A 79 3.94 10.20 5.07
C PRO A 79 4.76 9.09 4.40
N SER A 80 4.33 7.84 4.53
CA SER A 80 4.99 6.68 3.91
C SER A 80 4.88 6.65 2.37
N THR A 81 3.79 7.21 1.81
CA THR A 81 3.65 7.36 0.36
C THR A 81 4.56 8.47 -0.15
N ALA A 82 4.64 9.59 0.57
CA ALA A 82 5.51 10.70 0.24
C ALA A 82 7.00 10.28 0.27
N ASP A 83 7.44 9.55 1.31
CA ASP A 83 8.80 8.98 1.40
C ASP A 83 9.09 8.08 0.19
N ARG A 84 8.19 7.15 -0.11
CA ARG A 84 8.34 6.25 -1.26
C ARG A 84 8.39 6.98 -2.59
N TYR A 85 7.58 8.00 -2.78
CA TYR A 85 7.58 8.80 -4.01
C TYR A 85 8.87 9.60 -4.15
N GLN A 86 9.43 10.14 -3.07
CA GLN A 86 10.73 10.78 -3.10
C GLN A 86 11.85 9.79 -3.48
N VAL A 87 11.85 8.59 -2.91
CA VAL A 87 12.81 7.54 -3.29
C VAL A 87 12.65 7.18 -4.76
N TYR A 88 11.43 6.91 -5.23
CA TYR A 88 11.17 6.50 -6.62
C TYR A 88 11.55 7.59 -7.62
N SER A 89 11.28 8.87 -7.32
CA SER A 89 11.66 10.00 -8.17
C SER A 89 13.17 10.13 -8.40
N LYS A 90 13.98 9.53 -7.52
CA LYS A 90 15.45 9.56 -7.59
C LYS A 90 16.05 8.28 -8.19
N CYS A 91 15.43 7.12 -7.95
CA CYS A 91 16.05 5.84 -8.26
C CYS A 91 15.35 4.99 -9.32
N ARG A 92 14.10 5.32 -9.71
CA ARG A 92 13.37 4.57 -10.75
C ARG A 92 13.41 5.31 -12.08
N PHE A 93 13.40 4.55 -13.18
CA PHE A 93 13.42 5.08 -14.54
C PHE A 93 14.54 6.09 -14.82
N LYS A 94 15.70 5.96 -14.17
CA LYS A 94 16.79 6.95 -14.18
C LYS A 94 17.19 7.45 -15.56
N LYS A 95 17.26 6.56 -16.57
CA LYS A 95 17.64 6.89 -17.95
C LYS A 95 16.66 7.84 -18.66
N TYR A 96 15.44 7.96 -18.12
CA TYR A 96 14.32 8.66 -18.74
C TYR A 96 13.86 9.88 -17.96
N LEU A 97 14.32 10.06 -16.72
CA LEU A 97 13.87 11.15 -15.85
C LEU A 97 14.09 12.52 -16.46
N ASP A 98 15.23 12.73 -17.12
CA ASP A 98 15.61 14.03 -17.68
C ASP A 98 15.27 14.16 -19.17
N LYS A 99 14.56 13.19 -19.75
CA LYS A 99 14.05 13.28 -21.12
C LYS A 99 12.76 14.06 -21.16
N PRO A 100 12.54 14.86 -22.22
CA PRO A 100 11.24 15.46 -22.52
C PRO A 100 10.16 14.41 -22.65
N LEU A 101 8.96 14.67 -22.11
CA LEU A 101 7.86 13.70 -22.10
C LEU A 101 7.52 13.19 -23.51
N GLY A 102 7.60 14.06 -24.54
CA GLY A 102 7.34 13.69 -25.94
C GLY A 102 8.38 12.76 -26.58
N GLU A 103 9.56 12.64 -25.98
CA GLU A 103 10.67 11.84 -26.51
C GLU A 103 10.84 10.49 -25.76
N ILE A 104 9.99 10.22 -24.77
CA ILE A 104 10.11 8.99 -23.97
C ILE A 104 9.44 7.82 -24.72
N PRO A 105 10.20 6.78 -25.10
CA PRO A 105 9.63 5.54 -25.60
C PRO A 105 9.07 4.73 -24.42
N TRP A 106 7.83 4.99 -24.03
CA TRP A 106 7.21 4.57 -22.77
C TRP A 106 7.28 3.06 -22.53
N GLN A 107 6.99 2.23 -23.54
CA GLN A 107 7.10 0.78 -23.37
C GLN A 107 8.55 0.36 -23.08
N LYS A 108 9.51 0.91 -23.83
CA LYS A 108 10.93 0.62 -23.62
C LYS A 108 11.41 1.06 -22.24
N MET A 109 10.87 2.18 -21.70
CA MET A 109 11.17 2.62 -20.33
C MET A 109 10.70 1.58 -19.30
N ILE A 110 9.53 0.97 -19.48
CA ILE A 110 9.03 -0.11 -18.63
C ILE A 110 9.90 -1.35 -18.76
N ASP A 111 10.22 -1.74 -19.99
CA ASP A 111 11.02 -2.95 -20.29
C ASP A 111 12.45 -2.83 -19.72
N ASP A 112 13.07 -1.65 -19.83
CA ASP A 112 14.40 -1.41 -19.27
C ASP A 112 14.38 -1.44 -17.73
N GLU A 113 13.36 -0.90 -17.09
CA GLU A 113 13.22 -0.97 -15.63
C GLU A 113 12.93 -2.40 -15.15
N ALA A 114 12.19 -3.19 -15.93
CA ALA A 114 11.90 -4.59 -15.61
C ALA A 114 13.13 -5.50 -15.63
N LYS A 115 14.22 -5.09 -16.28
CA LYS A 115 15.51 -5.82 -16.27
C LYS A 115 16.27 -5.66 -14.95
N VAL A 116 16.01 -4.58 -14.19
CA VAL A 116 16.77 -4.20 -12.99
C VAL A 116 15.93 -4.13 -11.72
N ALA A 117 14.62 -4.30 -11.83
CA ALA A 117 13.69 -4.22 -10.72
C ALA A 117 12.62 -5.31 -10.79
N SER A 118 12.10 -5.73 -9.62
CA SER A 118 11.01 -6.71 -9.59
C SER A 118 9.75 -6.18 -10.27
N PRO A 119 8.88 -7.06 -10.81
CA PRO A 119 7.59 -6.67 -11.41
C PRO A 119 6.77 -5.74 -10.53
N LYS A 120 6.69 -6.02 -9.23
CA LYS A 120 5.97 -5.18 -8.25
C LYS A 120 6.59 -3.80 -8.10
N THR A 121 7.91 -3.69 -8.16
CA THR A 121 8.62 -2.40 -8.09
C THR A 121 8.35 -1.55 -9.34
N VAL A 122 8.35 -2.15 -10.53
CA VAL A 122 8.00 -1.48 -11.79
C VAL A 122 6.56 -0.98 -11.73
N TYR A 123 5.62 -1.85 -11.31
CA TYR A 123 4.22 -1.49 -11.15
C TYR A 123 4.03 -0.29 -10.20
N ASN A 124 4.71 -0.30 -9.05
CA ASN A 124 4.66 0.79 -8.08
C ASN A 124 5.30 2.08 -8.62
N GLY A 125 6.40 1.96 -9.38
CA GLY A 125 7.03 3.10 -10.05
C GLY A 125 6.10 3.75 -11.09
N TRP A 126 5.44 2.93 -11.91
CA TRP A 126 4.42 3.39 -12.84
C TRP A 126 3.23 4.04 -12.11
N GLY A 127 2.89 3.55 -10.93
CA GLY A 127 1.90 4.13 -10.01
C GLY A 127 2.22 5.57 -9.57
N LEU A 128 3.48 6.01 -9.67
CA LEU A 128 3.89 7.41 -9.49
C LEU A 128 3.86 8.16 -10.83
N VAL A 129 4.38 7.57 -11.89
CA VAL A 129 4.48 8.22 -13.23
C VAL A 129 3.09 8.57 -13.77
N ARG A 130 2.17 7.62 -13.75
CA ARG A 130 0.82 7.77 -14.32
C ARG A 130 0.04 8.98 -13.76
N PRO A 131 -0.12 9.15 -12.43
CA PRO A 131 -0.80 10.32 -11.87
C PRO A 131 -0.02 11.61 -12.11
N SER A 132 1.32 11.57 -12.17
CA SER A 132 2.15 12.74 -12.49
C SER A 132 1.90 13.24 -13.91
N LEU A 133 1.79 12.34 -14.89
CA LEU A 133 1.43 12.69 -16.26
C LEU A 133 0.02 13.28 -16.34
N LYS A 134 -0.94 12.64 -15.65
CA LYS A 134 -2.32 13.14 -15.57
C LYS A 134 -2.37 14.56 -14.99
N PHE A 135 -1.63 14.80 -13.91
CA PHE A 135 -1.58 16.10 -13.22
C PHE A 135 -1.07 17.23 -14.13
N VAL A 136 -0.02 16.97 -14.91
CA VAL A 136 0.49 17.98 -15.85
C VAL A 136 -0.30 18.04 -17.16
N GLY A 137 -1.32 17.19 -17.35
CA GLY A 137 -2.15 17.17 -18.54
C GLY A 137 -1.51 16.46 -19.74
N TYR A 138 -0.50 15.61 -19.52
CA TYR A 138 0.08 14.77 -20.56
C TYR A 138 -0.80 13.53 -20.80
N PRO A 139 -1.05 13.12 -22.06
CA PRO A 139 -1.80 11.91 -22.36
C PRO A 139 -1.14 10.69 -21.69
N ILE A 140 -1.95 9.87 -21.00
CA ILE A 140 -1.42 8.67 -20.35
C ILE A 140 -1.10 7.63 -21.43
N PRO A 141 0.19 7.27 -21.63
CA PRO A 141 0.54 6.29 -22.63
C PRO A 141 0.06 4.89 -22.23
N THR A 142 -0.40 4.13 -23.22
CA THR A 142 -0.71 2.72 -23.04
C THR A 142 0.59 1.92 -22.98
N VAL A 143 0.82 1.24 -21.85
CA VAL A 143 1.99 0.39 -21.66
C VAL A 143 1.56 -0.96 -21.07
N LYS A 144 2.28 -2.01 -21.44
CA LYS A 144 2.15 -3.34 -20.85
C LYS A 144 3.13 -3.44 -19.67
N LEU A 145 2.59 -3.56 -18.46
CA LEU A 145 3.39 -3.77 -17.26
C LEU A 145 3.75 -5.25 -17.10
N PRO A 146 4.89 -5.57 -16.46
CA PRO A 146 5.24 -6.94 -16.17
C PRO A 146 4.23 -7.57 -15.21
N THR A 147 3.91 -8.85 -15.43
CA THR A 147 3.01 -9.61 -14.56
C THR A 147 3.62 -9.75 -13.17
N VAL A 148 2.88 -9.35 -12.15
CA VAL A 148 3.28 -9.55 -10.74
C VAL A 148 2.85 -10.96 -10.34
N PRO A 149 3.79 -11.88 -10.05
CA PRO A 149 3.42 -13.22 -9.61
C PRO A 149 2.67 -13.15 -8.27
N VAL A 150 1.69 -14.01 -8.11
CA VAL A 150 1.06 -14.23 -6.81
C VAL A 150 2.06 -14.99 -5.94
N THR A 151 2.55 -14.35 -4.89
CA THR A 151 3.47 -14.98 -3.94
C THR A 151 2.68 -15.32 -2.69
N GLU A 152 2.73 -16.57 -2.26
CA GLU A 152 2.24 -16.96 -0.95
C GLU A 152 3.15 -16.34 0.12
N ILE A 153 2.53 -15.75 1.13
CA ILE A 153 3.25 -15.18 2.26
C ILE A 153 3.27 -16.27 3.34
N PRO A 154 4.46 -16.83 3.65
CA PRO A 154 4.55 -17.86 4.69
C PRO A 154 4.14 -17.26 6.06
N PHE A 155 3.42 -18.03 6.85
CA PHE A 155 3.01 -17.70 8.21
C PHE A 155 3.03 -18.96 9.09
N LEU A 156 3.13 -18.78 10.40
CA LEU A 156 3.14 -19.90 11.36
C LEU A 156 1.80 -20.62 11.34
N GLN A 157 1.85 -21.94 11.25
CA GLN A 157 0.69 -22.79 11.45
C GLN A 157 0.34 -22.83 12.96
N PRO A 158 -0.88 -23.20 13.35
CA PRO A 158 -1.30 -23.18 14.76
C PRO A 158 -0.35 -23.94 15.69
N GLU A 159 0.18 -25.08 15.26
CA GLU A 159 1.11 -25.92 16.00
C GLU A 159 2.50 -25.28 16.17
N GLU A 160 2.90 -24.38 15.29
CA GLU A 160 4.19 -23.70 15.31
C GLU A 160 4.22 -22.49 16.26
N ILE A 161 3.04 -21.98 16.67
CA ILE A 161 2.94 -20.74 17.46
C ILE A 161 3.54 -20.91 18.85
N LYS A 162 3.26 -22.02 19.55
CA LYS A 162 3.84 -22.27 20.89
C LYS A 162 5.36 -22.41 20.85
N PRO A 163 5.98 -23.19 19.93
CA PRO A 163 7.43 -23.21 19.74
C PRO A 163 8.03 -21.83 19.46
N PHE A 164 7.40 -21.02 18.61
CA PHE A 164 7.85 -19.65 18.34
C PHE A 164 7.81 -18.78 19.60
N CYS A 165 6.71 -18.81 20.37
CA CYS A 165 6.59 -18.07 21.63
C CYS A 165 7.69 -18.47 22.63
N ALA A 166 8.01 -19.76 22.74
CA ALA A 166 9.10 -20.23 23.57
C ALA A 166 10.46 -19.70 23.10
N ALA A 167 10.70 -19.64 21.79
CA ALA A 167 11.95 -19.16 21.19
C ALA A 167 12.18 -17.65 21.36
N VAL A 168 11.14 -16.84 21.53
CA VAL A 168 11.25 -15.39 21.77
C VAL A 168 11.33 -15.05 23.26
N LYS A 169 11.00 -15.96 24.16
CA LYS A 169 10.95 -15.73 25.60
C LYS A 169 12.29 -15.22 26.15
N GLY A 170 12.25 -14.16 26.96
CA GLY A 170 13.42 -13.51 27.57
C GLY A 170 14.32 -12.75 26.58
N ARG A 171 13.89 -12.57 25.34
CA ARG A 171 14.64 -11.79 24.33
C ARG A 171 14.19 -10.32 24.34
N ASN A 172 15.12 -9.43 24.04
CA ASN A 172 14.86 -7.98 23.97
C ASN A 172 13.80 -7.56 22.93
N TYR A 173 13.39 -8.46 22.03
CA TYR A 173 12.34 -8.27 21.05
C TYR A 173 11.07 -9.10 21.35
N GLU A 174 11.01 -9.77 22.50
CA GLU A 174 9.86 -10.62 22.89
C GLU A 174 8.54 -9.85 22.80
N ILE A 175 8.45 -8.72 23.50
CA ILE A 175 7.25 -7.88 23.51
C ILE A 175 6.84 -7.49 22.07
N ALA A 176 7.79 -7.06 21.25
CA ALA A 176 7.51 -6.67 19.88
C ALA A 176 6.95 -7.83 19.03
N ALA A 177 7.59 -9.01 19.11
CA ALA A 177 7.16 -10.18 18.36
C ALA A 177 5.77 -10.67 18.81
N LEU A 178 5.51 -10.67 20.11
CA LEU A 178 4.22 -11.09 20.66
C LEU A 178 3.09 -10.08 20.36
N ILE A 179 3.37 -8.78 20.32
CA ILE A 179 2.39 -7.76 19.90
C ILE A 179 2.03 -7.93 18.41
N GLU A 180 3.00 -8.21 17.54
CA GLU A 180 2.69 -8.51 16.12
C GLU A 180 1.87 -9.80 15.99
N LEU A 181 2.13 -10.80 16.84
CA LEU A 181 1.35 -12.03 16.92
C LEU A 181 -0.08 -11.81 17.49
N HIS A 182 -0.42 -10.63 18.03
CA HIS A 182 -1.79 -10.21 18.33
C HIS A 182 -2.49 -9.53 17.15
N GLY A 183 -1.90 -9.59 15.96
CA GLY A 183 -2.50 -9.07 14.74
C GLY A 183 -2.29 -7.58 14.48
N LEU A 184 -1.43 -6.88 15.24
CA LEU A 184 -1.09 -5.49 14.98
C LEU A 184 -0.19 -5.36 13.73
N ARG A 185 -0.33 -4.24 13.01
CA ARG A 185 0.64 -3.89 11.97
C ARG A 185 1.95 -3.39 12.60
N LEU A 186 3.09 -3.62 11.96
CA LEU A 186 4.38 -3.11 12.41
C LEU A 186 4.33 -1.61 12.77
N SER A 187 3.65 -0.80 11.95
CA SER A 187 3.55 0.64 12.20
C SER A 187 2.63 0.99 13.38
N GLU A 188 1.59 0.20 13.63
CA GLU A 188 0.71 0.33 14.80
C GLU A 188 1.49 -0.03 16.07
N MET A 189 2.15 -1.19 16.08
CA MET A 189 3.01 -1.62 17.19
C MET A 189 4.07 -0.58 17.53
N LYS A 190 4.77 -0.04 16.54
CA LYS A 190 5.77 1.03 16.74
C LYS A 190 5.16 2.35 17.24
N GLY A 191 3.87 2.55 17.01
CA GLY A 191 3.12 3.71 17.49
C GLY A 191 2.70 3.60 18.96
N LEU A 192 2.67 2.39 19.53
CA LEU A 192 2.23 2.19 20.90
C LEU A 192 3.12 2.90 21.92
N THR A 193 2.48 3.59 22.84
CA THR A 193 3.06 4.11 24.07
C THR A 193 2.55 3.32 25.26
N TRP A 194 3.19 3.46 26.42
CA TRP A 194 2.72 2.80 27.65
C TRP A 194 1.33 3.26 28.05
N ASP A 195 0.89 4.49 27.70
CA ASP A 195 -0.48 4.98 27.92
C ASP A 195 -1.53 4.22 27.08
N ASP A 196 -1.10 3.44 26.11
CA ASP A 196 -1.97 2.60 25.29
C ASP A 196 -2.16 1.20 25.87
N ILE A 197 -1.40 0.82 26.92
CA ILE A 197 -1.42 -0.50 27.53
C ILE A 197 -2.18 -0.44 28.86
N ASP A 198 -3.34 -1.04 28.91
CA ASP A 198 -4.13 -1.21 30.13
C ASP A 198 -3.96 -2.63 30.65
N LEU A 199 -2.98 -2.82 31.55
CA LEU A 199 -2.64 -4.14 32.10
C LEU A 199 -3.72 -4.69 33.05
N ASP A 200 -4.47 -3.81 33.71
CA ASP A 200 -5.57 -4.20 34.61
C ASP A 200 -6.72 -4.81 33.82
N LYS A 201 -7.12 -4.14 32.75
CA LYS A 201 -8.14 -4.66 31.81
C LYS A 201 -7.59 -5.68 30.83
N GLY A 202 -6.26 -5.84 30.72
CA GLY A 202 -5.63 -6.72 29.74
C GLY A 202 -5.88 -6.30 28.29
N VAL A 203 -5.72 -5.02 27.98
CA VAL A 203 -6.07 -4.46 26.65
C VAL A 203 -4.96 -3.56 26.11
N ILE A 204 -4.70 -3.67 24.81
CA ILE A 204 -3.88 -2.75 24.01
C ILE A 204 -4.81 -1.82 23.22
N ASN A 205 -4.74 -0.53 23.47
CA ASN A 205 -5.53 0.48 22.76
C ASN A 205 -4.78 0.97 21.51
N VAL A 206 -5.05 0.40 20.37
CA VAL A 206 -4.44 0.86 19.12
C VAL A 206 -5.09 2.17 18.69
N ARG A 207 -4.35 3.28 18.72
CA ARG A 207 -4.87 4.63 18.41
C ARG A 207 -4.22 5.28 17.20
N GLY A 208 -3.05 4.83 16.81
CA GLY A 208 -2.27 5.44 15.74
C GLY A 208 -1.22 4.52 15.16
N ALA A 209 -0.31 5.11 14.39
CA ALA A 209 0.80 4.41 13.80
C ALA A 209 2.04 5.32 13.74
N TYR A 210 3.23 4.75 13.92
CA TYR A 210 4.50 5.43 13.74
C TYR A 210 5.12 5.00 12.42
N VAL A 211 5.16 5.91 11.45
CA VAL A 211 5.51 5.60 10.07
C VAL A 211 6.69 6.43 9.61
N LYS A 212 7.49 5.86 8.70
CA LYS A 212 8.57 6.59 8.06
C LYS A 212 7.97 7.60 7.06
N GLY A 213 8.36 8.86 7.21
CA GLY A 213 8.11 9.94 6.27
C GLY A 213 9.40 10.43 5.61
N PRO A 214 9.31 11.44 4.73
CA PRO A 214 10.46 12.01 4.02
C PRO A 214 11.57 12.54 4.93
N ASP A 215 11.17 13.14 6.04
CA ASP A 215 12.06 13.85 6.98
C ASP A 215 12.30 13.04 8.26
N GLY A 216 11.96 11.76 8.28
CA GLY A 216 12.08 10.86 9.42
C GLY A 216 10.80 10.17 9.80
N TYR A 217 10.76 9.57 10.99
CA TYR A 217 9.56 8.93 11.49
C TYR A 217 8.60 9.95 12.09
N VAL A 218 7.30 9.77 11.81
CA VAL A 218 6.23 10.64 12.31
C VAL A 218 5.08 9.84 12.86
N ASP A 219 4.42 10.39 13.88
CA ASP A 219 3.17 9.86 14.37
C ASP A 219 2.05 10.17 13.38
N LYS A 220 1.36 9.12 12.98
CA LYS A 220 0.17 9.22 12.14
C LYS A 220 -1.05 8.96 13.02
N ASN A 221 -1.72 10.02 13.43
CA ASN A 221 -3.02 9.91 14.08
C ASN A 221 -4.04 9.44 13.05
N THR A 222 -4.54 8.22 13.20
CA THR A 222 -5.42 7.55 12.23
C THR A 222 -6.88 8.01 12.31
N ASN A 223 -7.16 9.20 12.83
CA ASN A 223 -8.53 9.74 12.97
C ASN A 223 -9.34 9.79 11.65
N LYS A 224 -8.80 9.38 10.51
CA LYS A 224 -9.51 9.32 9.22
C LYS A 224 -10.36 8.06 9.02
N ASN A 225 -10.12 6.96 9.76
CA ASN A 225 -10.92 5.73 9.63
C ASN A 225 -11.30 5.19 11.00
N ARG A 226 -12.58 5.05 11.28
CA ARG A 226 -13.16 4.47 12.53
C ARG A 226 -12.56 3.09 12.88
N THR A 227 -12.13 2.31 11.89
CA THR A 227 -11.55 0.96 12.05
C THR A 227 -10.10 0.95 12.56
N SER A 228 -9.43 2.10 12.60
CA SER A 228 -8.02 2.18 13.00
C SER A 228 -7.83 2.36 14.50
N THR A 229 -8.83 2.86 15.23
CA THR A 229 -8.81 2.96 16.69
C THR A 229 -9.61 1.81 17.25
N ARG A 230 -8.95 0.91 17.99
CA ARG A 230 -9.58 -0.31 18.50
C ARG A 230 -8.88 -0.82 19.75
N PRO A 231 -9.63 -1.40 20.71
CA PRO A 231 -9.04 -2.21 21.77
C PRO A 231 -8.70 -3.61 21.24
N VAL A 232 -7.53 -4.12 21.58
CA VAL A 232 -7.08 -5.49 21.29
C VAL A 232 -6.80 -6.17 22.62
N PRO A 233 -7.54 -7.24 22.99
CA PRO A 233 -7.29 -7.97 24.22
C PRO A 233 -5.88 -8.58 24.22
N ILE A 234 -5.23 -8.61 25.36
CA ILE A 234 -3.96 -9.32 25.56
C ILE A 234 -4.30 -10.80 25.77
N MET A 235 -4.22 -11.59 24.70
CA MET A 235 -4.64 -13.00 24.67
C MET A 235 -3.49 -13.97 24.95
N ILE A 236 -2.23 -13.55 24.79
CA ILE A 236 -1.04 -14.38 25.05
C ILE A 236 -0.56 -14.07 26.45
N PRO A 237 -0.67 -15.02 27.44
CA PRO A 237 -0.24 -14.76 28.82
C PRO A 237 1.22 -14.32 28.92
N GLN A 238 2.11 -14.93 28.14
CA GLN A 238 3.52 -14.56 28.05
C GLN A 238 3.74 -13.07 27.71
N LEU A 239 2.88 -12.47 26.86
CA LEU A 239 2.96 -11.02 26.59
C LEU A 239 2.60 -10.21 27.82
N LYS A 240 1.54 -10.61 28.53
CA LYS A 240 1.13 -9.94 29.79
C LYS A 240 2.27 -9.99 30.83
N ASP A 241 2.89 -11.14 30.98
CA ASP A 241 4.02 -11.31 31.90
C ASP A 241 5.22 -10.45 31.49
N ALA A 242 5.57 -10.45 30.22
CA ALA A 242 6.67 -9.64 29.67
C ALA A 242 6.42 -8.13 29.86
N LEU A 243 5.18 -7.66 29.62
CA LEU A 243 4.80 -6.26 29.81
C LEU A 243 4.82 -5.86 31.31
N ASN A 244 4.39 -6.77 32.22
CA ASN A 244 4.43 -6.52 33.62
C ASN A 244 5.88 -6.40 34.17
N ALA A 245 6.80 -7.18 33.62
CA ALA A 245 8.20 -7.23 34.02
C ALA A 245 9.00 -5.97 33.62
N VAL A 246 8.46 -5.09 32.77
CA VAL A 246 9.12 -3.83 32.39
C VAL A 246 8.98 -2.84 33.58
N GLU A 247 10.10 -2.36 34.11
CA GLU A 247 10.12 -1.39 35.21
C GLU A 247 9.76 0.03 34.75
N ASP A 248 10.44 0.52 33.69
CA ASP A 248 10.18 1.84 33.11
C ASP A 248 9.06 1.77 32.05
N LYS A 249 7.88 2.20 32.44
CA LYS A 249 6.69 2.22 31.60
C LYS A 249 6.44 3.63 31.02
N THR A 250 7.48 4.27 30.46
CA THR A 250 7.39 5.60 29.85
C THR A 250 7.65 5.56 28.33
N GLY A 251 7.09 6.48 27.59
CA GLY A 251 7.29 6.62 26.16
C GLY A 251 6.79 5.44 25.32
N ARG A 252 7.55 5.02 24.33
CA ARG A 252 7.14 3.93 23.42
C ARG A 252 7.41 2.55 23.98
N VAL A 253 6.45 1.65 23.79
CA VAL A 253 6.57 0.24 24.19
C VAL A 253 7.65 -0.49 23.37
N VAL A 254 7.79 -0.16 22.09
CA VAL A 254 8.76 -0.79 21.18
C VAL A 254 9.59 0.28 20.47
N THR A 255 10.89 0.27 20.73
CA THR A 255 11.87 1.20 20.14
C THR A 255 12.69 0.56 19.01
N THR A 256 12.70 -0.78 18.92
CA THR A 256 13.46 -1.53 17.91
C THR A 256 13.05 -1.16 16.48
N SER A 257 14.01 -1.01 15.58
CA SER A 257 13.70 -0.77 14.17
C SER A 257 13.07 -2.00 13.51
N GLY A 258 12.18 -1.78 12.52
CA GLY A 258 11.51 -2.88 11.83
C GLY A 258 12.45 -3.85 11.11
N SER A 259 13.63 -3.38 10.64
CA SER A 259 14.64 -4.24 10.00
C SER A 259 15.39 -5.11 11.00
N VAL A 260 15.68 -4.57 12.19
CA VAL A 260 16.29 -5.35 13.28
C VAL A 260 15.30 -6.41 13.77
N LEU A 261 14.05 -6.00 14.02
CA LEU A 261 13.00 -6.94 14.43
C LEU A 261 12.80 -8.06 13.40
N LEU A 262 12.76 -7.74 12.09
CA LEU A 262 12.65 -8.75 11.02
C LEU A 262 13.75 -9.80 11.11
N ARG A 263 15.00 -9.37 11.29
CA ARG A 263 16.14 -10.27 11.44
C ARG A 263 15.98 -11.16 12.67
N ASP A 264 15.53 -10.60 13.78
CA ASP A 264 15.42 -11.29 15.05
C ASP A 264 14.22 -12.27 15.04
N VAL A 265 13.11 -11.92 14.40
CA VAL A 265 11.97 -12.83 14.14
C VAL A 265 12.42 -14.03 13.30
N LYS A 266 13.16 -13.82 12.21
CA LYS A 266 13.69 -14.93 11.39
C LYS A 266 14.59 -15.87 12.20
N ARG A 267 15.50 -15.32 13.01
CA ARG A 267 16.33 -16.11 13.91
C ARG A 267 15.52 -16.87 14.98
N ALA A 268 14.40 -16.30 15.43
CA ALA A 268 13.50 -17.01 16.34
C ALA A 268 12.81 -18.19 15.65
N CYS A 269 12.35 -18.02 14.42
CA CYS A 269 11.79 -19.11 13.62
C CYS A 269 12.80 -20.25 13.41
N GLU A 270 14.04 -19.90 13.03
CA GLU A 270 15.13 -20.86 12.87
C GLU A 270 15.39 -21.66 14.19
N ARG A 271 15.52 -20.96 15.33
CA ARG A 271 15.72 -21.63 16.63
C ARG A 271 14.55 -22.52 17.04
N ALA A 272 13.33 -22.12 16.69
CA ALA A 272 12.12 -22.89 16.98
C ALA A 272 11.92 -24.07 16.02
N GLY A 273 12.65 -24.13 14.91
CA GLY A 273 12.44 -25.12 13.85
C GLY A 273 11.08 -24.96 13.16
N VAL A 274 10.57 -23.72 13.03
CA VAL A 274 9.27 -23.41 12.44
C VAL A 274 9.38 -22.60 11.14
N THR A 275 8.27 -22.44 10.45
CA THR A 275 8.18 -21.67 9.20
C THR A 275 8.80 -20.27 9.34
N GLU A 276 9.71 -19.92 8.43
CA GLU A 276 10.33 -18.58 8.42
C GLU A 276 9.29 -17.50 8.17
N CYS A 277 9.19 -16.57 9.09
CA CYS A 277 8.23 -15.49 9.07
C CYS A 277 8.87 -14.11 8.91
N THR A 278 8.09 -13.17 8.36
CA THR A 278 8.36 -11.73 8.41
C THR A 278 7.53 -11.09 9.53
N ASN A 279 7.84 -9.85 9.88
CA ASN A 279 6.99 -9.08 10.80
C ASN A 279 5.51 -9.10 10.38
N HIS A 280 5.21 -8.93 9.10
CA HIS A 280 3.84 -8.95 8.62
C HIS A 280 3.21 -10.36 8.62
N SER A 281 4.02 -11.39 8.50
CA SER A 281 3.58 -12.79 8.57
C SER A 281 3.07 -13.17 9.96
N LEU A 282 3.63 -12.61 11.05
CA LEU A 282 3.14 -12.85 12.42
C LEU A 282 1.68 -12.41 12.56
N ARG A 283 1.30 -11.32 11.93
CA ARG A 283 -0.09 -10.89 11.86
C ARG A 283 -0.99 -11.86 11.06
N HIS A 284 -0.45 -12.52 10.04
CA HIS A 284 -1.16 -13.60 9.33
C HIS A 284 -1.25 -14.86 10.20
N SER A 285 -0.22 -15.16 10.99
CA SER A 285 -0.23 -16.26 11.97
C SER A 285 -1.31 -16.06 13.03
N PHE A 286 -1.54 -14.82 13.48
CA PHE A 286 -2.66 -14.51 14.36
C PHE A 286 -4.01 -14.89 13.72
N ALA A 287 -4.23 -14.51 12.47
CA ALA A 287 -5.47 -14.85 11.78
C ALA A 287 -5.61 -16.37 11.58
N SER A 288 -4.52 -17.06 11.25
CA SER A 288 -4.46 -18.53 11.14
C SER A 288 -4.88 -19.20 12.44
N LEU A 289 -4.31 -18.79 13.58
CA LEU A 289 -4.67 -19.32 14.89
C LEU A 289 -6.14 -19.04 15.23
N CYS A 290 -6.63 -17.83 14.96
CA CYS A 290 -8.03 -17.48 15.21
C CYS A 290 -8.99 -18.36 14.40
N PHE A 291 -8.71 -18.61 13.13
CA PHE A 291 -9.51 -19.51 12.30
C PHE A 291 -9.45 -20.95 12.81
N PHE A 292 -8.28 -21.42 13.22
CA PHE A 292 -8.12 -22.74 13.78
C PHE A 292 -8.93 -22.93 15.09
N LEU A 293 -9.10 -21.86 15.86
CA LEU A 293 -9.89 -21.83 17.11
C LEU A 293 -11.35 -21.41 16.89
N ASP A 294 -11.85 -21.45 15.65
CA ASP A 294 -13.23 -21.11 15.28
C ASP A 294 -13.68 -19.69 15.72
N VAL A 295 -12.74 -18.74 15.85
CA VAL A 295 -13.08 -17.34 16.16
C VAL A 295 -13.85 -16.73 14.97
N PRO A 296 -15.00 -16.08 15.21
CA PRO A 296 -15.77 -15.49 14.12
C PRO A 296 -14.97 -14.45 13.30
N LEU A 297 -15.12 -14.50 11.97
CA LEU A 297 -14.40 -13.60 11.04
C LEU A 297 -14.53 -12.12 11.43
N ALA A 298 -15.73 -11.69 11.82
CA ALA A 298 -15.96 -10.31 12.26
C ALA A 298 -15.08 -9.91 13.46
N GLN A 299 -14.88 -10.83 14.40
CA GLN A 299 -14.04 -10.60 15.58
C GLN A 299 -12.56 -10.54 15.20
N ILE A 300 -12.10 -11.42 14.29
CA ILE A 300 -10.73 -11.38 13.76
C ILE A 300 -10.47 -10.04 13.07
N MET A 301 -11.42 -9.60 12.23
CA MET A 301 -11.34 -8.30 11.54
C MET A 301 -11.26 -7.14 12.53
N GLN A 302 -12.06 -7.16 13.56
CA GLN A 302 -12.08 -6.13 14.60
C GLN A 302 -10.74 -6.06 15.33
N TRP A 303 -10.24 -7.16 15.89
CA TRP A 303 -8.98 -7.18 16.64
C TRP A 303 -7.78 -6.81 15.78
N GLY A 304 -7.71 -7.38 14.58
CA GLY A 304 -6.61 -7.06 13.66
C GLY A 304 -6.77 -5.72 12.94
N GLY A 305 -7.97 -5.12 12.89
CA GLY A 305 -8.21 -3.89 12.14
C GLY A 305 -8.10 -4.10 10.62
N TRP A 306 -8.60 -5.22 10.10
CA TRP A 306 -8.78 -5.42 8.66
C TRP A 306 -10.02 -4.67 8.18
N GLY A 307 -9.86 -3.82 7.14
CA GLY A 307 -10.95 -3.09 6.52
C GLY A 307 -11.73 -3.91 5.50
N ASP A 308 -11.11 -4.96 4.96
CA ASP A 308 -11.71 -5.94 4.06
C ASP A 308 -11.23 -7.35 4.41
N ASP A 309 -11.94 -8.35 3.95
CA ASP A 309 -11.70 -9.76 4.28
C ASP A 309 -10.84 -10.51 3.25
N THR A 310 -10.37 -9.84 2.19
CA THR A 310 -9.64 -10.48 1.09
C THR A 310 -8.42 -11.27 1.57
N THR A 311 -7.63 -10.66 2.46
CA THR A 311 -6.45 -11.31 3.04
C THR A 311 -6.84 -12.47 3.94
N LEU A 312 -7.87 -12.29 4.77
CA LEU A 312 -8.35 -13.30 5.71
C LEU A 312 -8.94 -14.50 4.98
N LYS A 313 -9.68 -14.29 3.90
CA LYS A 313 -10.19 -15.37 3.04
C LYS A 313 -9.07 -16.23 2.45
N ARG A 314 -7.95 -15.64 2.03
CA ARG A 314 -6.81 -16.42 1.53
C ARG A 314 -6.19 -17.29 2.62
N ILE A 315 -6.03 -16.76 3.84
CA ILE A 315 -5.53 -17.53 5.00
C ILE A 315 -6.50 -18.66 5.33
N TYR A 316 -7.80 -18.37 5.38
CA TYR A 316 -8.84 -19.36 5.64
C TYR A 316 -8.85 -20.49 4.61
N ILE A 317 -8.79 -20.17 3.30
CA ILE A 317 -8.75 -21.16 2.22
C ILE A 317 -7.52 -22.06 2.37
N HIS A 318 -6.35 -21.51 2.70
CA HIS A 318 -5.15 -22.30 2.92
C HIS A 318 -5.33 -23.30 4.08
N LEU A 319 -5.87 -22.84 5.21
CA LEU A 319 -6.15 -23.71 6.36
C LEU A 319 -7.25 -24.76 6.08
N ALA A 320 -8.30 -24.34 5.40
CA ALA A 320 -9.40 -25.26 5.03
C ALA A 320 -8.89 -26.38 4.11
N ALA A 321 -7.97 -26.09 3.20
CA ALA A 321 -7.36 -27.09 2.34
C ALA A 321 -6.53 -28.10 3.14
N SER A 322 -5.80 -27.67 4.16
CA SER A 322 -5.04 -28.58 5.05
C SER A 322 -5.93 -29.43 5.96
N ALA A 323 -7.12 -28.95 6.32
CA ALA A 323 -8.08 -29.62 7.20
C ALA A 323 -9.19 -30.37 6.44
N GLU A 324 -9.13 -30.48 5.10
CA GLU A 324 -10.19 -31.07 4.25
C GLU A 324 -10.62 -32.46 4.74
N THR A 325 -9.67 -33.33 5.06
CA THR A 325 -9.96 -34.71 5.51
C THR A 325 -10.78 -34.73 6.80
N GLU A 326 -10.46 -33.84 7.74
CA GLU A 326 -11.17 -33.74 9.02
C GLU A 326 -12.58 -33.17 8.81
N HIS A 327 -12.70 -32.10 8.01
CA HIS A 327 -14.02 -31.54 7.67
C HIS A 327 -14.91 -32.55 6.96
N ARG A 328 -14.35 -33.36 6.04
CA ARG A 328 -15.06 -34.44 5.36
C ARG A 328 -15.59 -35.50 6.34
N LYS A 329 -14.74 -35.91 7.30
CA LYS A 329 -15.15 -36.87 8.35
C LYS A 329 -16.29 -36.33 9.21
N ARG A 330 -16.21 -35.07 9.64
CA ARG A 330 -17.28 -34.41 10.43
C ARG A 330 -18.59 -34.34 9.66
N LEU A 331 -18.54 -33.94 8.38
CA LEU A 331 -19.74 -33.91 7.52
C LEU A 331 -20.33 -35.29 7.34
N THR A 332 -19.50 -36.30 7.06
CA THR A 332 -19.98 -37.70 6.92
C THR A 332 -20.62 -38.22 8.21
N GLY A 333 -19.97 -37.91 9.36
CA GLY A 333 -20.51 -38.35 10.67
C GLY A 333 -21.82 -37.69 11.09
N PHE A 334 -22.16 -36.53 10.50
CA PHE A 334 -23.46 -35.89 10.72
C PHE A 334 -24.63 -36.66 10.08
N PHE A 335 -24.37 -37.38 8.99
CA PHE A 335 -25.38 -38.14 8.25
C PHE A 335 -25.45 -39.64 8.63
N LEU A 336 -24.57 -40.08 9.51
CA LEU A 336 -24.58 -41.46 10.07
C LEU A 336 -25.24 -41.49 11.44
#